data_319573bb2a634bb07aafd8743735825c
#
_entry.id   319573bb2a634bb07aafd8743735825c
#
_cell.length_a   1.000
_cell.length_b   1.000
_cell.length_c   1.000
_cell.angle_alpha   90.00
_cell.angle_beta   90.00
_cell.angle_gamma   90.00
#
_symmetry.space_group_name_H-M   'P 1'
#
loop_
_entity.id
_entity.type
_entity.pdbx_description
1 polymer ?
#
loop_
_entity_poly.entity_id
_entity_poly.type
_entity_poly.pdbx_seq_one_letter_code
_entity_poly.pdbx_strand_id
1 'polypeptide(L)'
;LANCFSCKTPDFTAKVNELGDAAYRISFEDMQAQVNEPISCYNCHANTPGELVVTHTYLSDAMGRDLMKVDAENLSCGQCHVEYYFNPATKATSLPYTSLETMAPDAILSYYNDTSVEGQPFADYTNPRTGVRQIKVQHPEFETFMGPGSQHAGEYTCADCHKGQAVNAQGETYVSHTWASPLESQAL
;
A
#
# COMPACT_ATOMS: atom_id res chain seq x y z
N LEU A 1 -13.86 10.81 -5.29
CA LEU A 1 -12.63 11.22 -4.56
C LEU A 1 -11.38 10.68 -5.25
N ALA A 2 -10.28 11.38 -5.09
CA ALA A 2 -9.01 11.07 -5.76
C ALA A 2 -8.21 9.90 -5.13
N ASN A 3 -8.64 9.35 -4.01
CA ASN A 3 -7.95 8.30 -3.25
C ASN A 3 -7.52 7.10 -4.12
N CYS A 4 -8.32 6.74 -5.13
CA CYS A 4 -7.99 5.65 -6.04
C CYS A 4 -6.69 5.86 -6.82
N PHE A 5 -6.21 7.10 -6.92
CA PHE A 5 -4.95 7.42 -7.59
C PHE A 5 -3.71 7.17 -6.72
N SER A 6 -3.87 6.97 -5.40
CA SER A 6 -2.73 6.77 -4.48
C SER A 6 -1.75 5.70 -4.97
N CYS A 7 -2.24 4.57 -5.44
CA CYS A 7 -1.42 3.45 -5.90
C CYS A 7 -1.33 3.37 -7.44
N LYS A 8 -1.57 4.44 -8.18
CA LYS A 8 -1.66 4.41 -9.65
C LYS A 8 -0.79 5.44 -10.36
N THR A 9 -0.36 6.48 -9.67
CA THR A 9 0.38 7.58 -10.27
C THR A 9 1.22 8.34 -9.24
N PRO A 10 2.46 8.75 -9.57
CA PRO A 10 3.24 9.63 -8.72
C PRO A 10 2.64 11.05 -8.64
N ASP A 11 1.83 11.46 -9.62
CA ASP A 11 1.20 12.79 -9.63
C ASP A 11 0.30 13.00 -8.41
N PHE A 12 -0.44 11.96 -7.98
CA PHE A 12 -1.24 12.07 -6.77
C PHE A 12 -0.39 12.12 -5.50
N THR A 13 0.71 11.36 -5.44
CA THR A 13 1.68 11.44 -4.34
C THR A 13 2.25 12.85 -4.23
N ALA A 14 2.60 13.48 -5.36
CA ALA A 14 3.04 14.87 -5.39
C ALA A 14 1.96 15.83 -4.86
N LYS A 15 0.68 15.60 -5.20
CA LYS A 15 -0.43 16.40 -4.66
C LYS A 15 -0.61 16.22 -3.16
N VAL A 16 -0.45 15.02 -2.64
CA VAL A 16 -0.49 14.79 -1.17
C VAL A 16 0.67 15.50 -0.49
N ASN A 17 1.86 15.49 -1.06
CA ASN A 17 3.01 16.21 -0.52
C ASN A 17 2.83 17.74 -0.56
N GLU A 18 2.13 18.26 -1.58
CA GLU A 18 1.85 19.68 -1.74
C GLU A 18 0.72 20.18 -0.81
N LEU A 19 -0.35 19.43 -0.72
CA LEU A 19 -1.64 19.87 -0.15
C LEU A 19 -2.02 19.14 1.16
N GLY A 20 -1.26 18.11 1.56
CA GLY A 20 -1.64 17.25 2.68
C GLY A 20 -3.00 16.58 2.45
N ASP A 21 -3.80 16.46 3.50
CA ASP A 21 -5.13 15.83 3.46
C ASP A 21 -6.11 16.49 2.49
N ALA A 22 -5.87 17.75 2.10
CA ALA A 22 -6.72 18.42 1.12
C ALA A 22 -6.67 17.74 -0.26
N ALA A 23 -5.57 17.07 -0.61
CA ALA A 23 -5.46 16.32 -1.85
C ALA A 23 -6.51 15.20 -1.97
N TYR A 24 -6.86 14.55 -0.86
CA TYR A 24 -7.85 13.48 -0.84
C TYR A 24 -9.30 13.97 -1.07
N ARG A 25 -9.53 15.28 -1.05
CA ARG A 25 -10.84 15.89 -1.30
C ARG A 25 -11.02 16.37 -2.74
N ILE A 26 -9.97 16.30 -3.57
CA ILE A 26 -10.05 16.56 -5.00
C ILE A 26 -11.06 15.60 -5.63
N SER A 27 -11.86 16.04 -6.57
CA SER A 27 -12.77 15.16 -7.29
C SER A 27 -11.98 14.14 -8.13
N PHE A 28 -12.61 13.01 -8.47
CA PHE A 28 -11.96 12.02 -9.33
C PHE A 28 -11.62 12.63 -10.69
N GLU A 29 -12.57 13.37 -11.26
CA GLU A 29 -12.45 14.00 -12.58
C GLU A 29 -11.33 15.05 -12.60
N ASP A 30 -11.27 15.92 -11.57
CA ASP A 30 -10.25 16.95 -11.48
C ASP A 30 -8.85 16.35 -11.30
N MET A 31 -8.74 15.26 -10.54
CA MET A 31 -7.46 14.55 -10.40
C MET A 31 -7.08 13.83 -11.70
N GLN A 32 -8.03 13.15 -12.32
CA GLN A 32 -7.80 12.45 -13.58
C GLN A 32 -7.25 13.40 -14.66
N ALA A 33 -7.75 14.62 -14.73
CA ALA A 33 -7.28 15.64 -15.66
C ALA A 33 -5.83 16.11 -15.40
N GLN A 34 -5.28 15.80 -14.24
CA GLN A 34 -3.93 16.18 -13.83
C GLN A 34 -2.95 14.99 -13.82
N VAL A 35 -3.42 13.78 -14.11
CA VAL A 35 -2.56 12.61 -14.22
C VAL A 35 -1.84 12.64 -15.55
N ASN A 36 -0.50 12.68 -15.50
CA ASN A 36 0.37 12.67 -16.67
C ASN A 36 1.15 11.36 -16.76
N GLU A 37 1.49 10.76 -15.60
CA GLU A 37 2.34 9.59 -15.52
C GLU A 37 1.61 8.42 -14.85
N PRO A 38 1.70 7.21 -15.40
CA PRO A 38 1.32 6.00 -14.68
C PRO A 38 2.30 5.72 -13.55
N ILE A 39 2.20 4.57 -12.89
CA ILE A 39 3.23 4.10 -11.96
C ILE A 39 4.59 4.17 -12.66
N SER A 40 5.53 4.85 -12.03
CA SER A 40 6.86 5.11 -12.58
C SER A 40 7.95 4.81 -11.56
N CYS A 41 9.21 4.98 -11.95
CA CYS A 41 10.37 4.77 -11.08
C CYS A 41 10.26 5.54 -9.76
N TYR A 42 9.69 6.75 -9.79
CA TYR A 42 9.56 7.62 -8.60
C TYR A 42 8.53 7.16 -7.57
N ASN A 43 7.71 6.16 -7.87
CA ASN A 43 6.86 5.56 -6.85
C ASN A 43 7.65 4.71 -5.84
N CYS A 44 8.85 4.24 -6.25
CA CYS A 44 9.66 3.32 -5.45
C CYS A 44 11.11 3.77 -5.26
N HIS A 45 11.64 4.64 -6.11
CA HIS A 45 13.04 5.03 -6.11
C HIS A 45 13.24 6.51 -5.80
N ALA A 46 14.32 6.80 -5.05
CA ALA A 46 14.90 8.13 -4.95
C ALA A 46 15.61 8.52 -6.26
N ASN A 47 16.21 9.73 -6.29
CA ASN A 47 17.01 10.18 -7.45
C ASN A 47 18.29 9.37 -7.65
N THR A 48 18.71 8.58 -6.66
CA THR A 48 19.86 7.68 -6.75
C THR A 48 19.35 6.32 -7.23
N PRO A 49 19.81 5.79 -8.39
CA PRO A 49 19.43 4.46 -8.85
C PRO A 49 19.76 3.39 -7.80
N GLY A 50 18.81 2.48 -7.59
CA GLY A 50 18.93 1.40 -6.58
C GLY A 50 18.52 1.79 -5.16
N GLU A 51 18.35 3.07 -4.85
CA GLU A 51 17.81 3.51 -3.56
C GLU A 51 16.29 3.44 -3.57
N LEU A 52 15.72 2.55 -2.74
CA LEU A 52 14.28 2.43 -2.55
C LEU A 52 13.79 3.38 -1.47
N VAL A 53 12.60 3.95 -1.69
CA VAL A 53 11.95 4.88 -0.76
C VAL A 53 10.48 4.56 -0.60
N VAL A 54 9.94 4.89 0.57
CA VAL A 54 8.49 4.92 0.80
C VAL A 54 8.00 6.33 0.49
N THR A 55 7.18 6.45 -0.53
CA THR A 55 6.63 7.74 -1.00
C THR A 55 5.24 8.04 -0.43
N HIS A 56 4.55 7.02 0.09
CA HIS A 56 3.20 7.15 0.62
C HIS A 56 3.22 7.35 2.13
N THR A 57 2.84 8.56 2.56
CA THR A 57 2.89 8.96 3.98
C THR A 57 2.01 8.10 4.88
N TYR A 58 0.88 7.58 4.40
CA TYR A 58 0.01 6.72 5.20
C TYR A 58 0.71 5.45 5.71
N LEU A 59 1.65 4.87 4.95
CA LEU A 59 2.42 3.73 5.42
C LEU A 59 3.41 4.17 6.50
N SER A 60 4.12 5.28 6.27
CA SER A 60 5.06 5.83 7.25
C SER A 60 4.35 6.21 8.55
N ASP A 61 3.17 6.83 8.45
CA ASP A 61 2.39 7.27 9.59
C ASP A 61 1.87 6.09 10.42
N ALA A 62 1.42 5.03 9.77
CA ALA A 62 0.95 3.82 10.44
C ALA A 62 2.10 3.02 11.08
N MET A 63 3.19 2.82 10.35
CA MET A 63 4.29 1.95 10.78
C MET A 63 5.24 2.63 11.76
N GLY A 64 5.41 3.95 11.67
CA GLY A 64 6.32 4.69 12.53
C GLY A 64 7.73 4.07 12.55
N ARG A 65 8.22 3.70 13.75
CA ARG A 65 9.55 3.10 13.92
C ARG A 65 9.65 1.68 13.36
N ASP A 66 8.54 1.00 13.15
CA ASP A 66 8.55 -0.37 12.63
C ASP A 66 8.97 -0.43 11.16
N LEU A 67 8.90 0.71 10.42
CA LEU A 67 9.50 0.81 9.09
C LEU A 67 10.96 0.35 9.05
N MET A 68 11.73 0.67 10.10
CA MET A 68 13.15 0.31 10.18
C MET A 68 13.41 -1.20 10.39
N LYS A 69 12.37 -1.98 10.66
CA LYS A 69 12.45 -3.43 10.86
C LYS A 69 12.09 -4.21 9.59
N VAL A 70 11.71 -3.50 8.52
CA VAL A 70 11.24 -4.10 7.27
C VAL A 70 12.17 -3.72 6.14
N ASP A 71 12.51 -4.69 5.29
CA ASP A 71 13.34 -4.45 4.12
C ASP A 71 12.70 -3.42 3.17
N ALA A 72 13.53 -2.57 2.59
CA ALA A 72 13.07 -1.52 1.68
C ALA A 72 12.32 -2.08 0.46
N GLU A 73 12.66 -3.28 0.01
CA GLU A 73 11.94 -3.99 -1.08
C GLU A 73 10.52 -4.34 -0.67
N ASN A 74 10.32 -4.85 0.56
CA ASN A 74 9.00 -5.13 1.08
C ASN A 74 8.17 -3.85 1.28
N LEU A 75 8.80 -2.79 1.80
CA LEU A 75 8.14 -1.50 1.97
C LEU A 75 7.73 -0.88 0.63
N SER A 76 8.56 -0.98 -0.41
CA SER A 76 8.24 -0.43 -1.73
C SER A 76 7.02 -1.09 -2.36
N CYS A 77 6.78 -2.37 -2.10
CA CYS A 77 5.57 -3.07 -2.52
C CYS A 77 4.39 -2.77 -1.58
N GLY A 78 4.64 -2.85 -0.26
CA GLY A 78 3.65 -2.67 0.79
C GLY A 78 3.00 -1.29 0.81
N GLN A 79 3.65 -0.26 0.27
CA GLN A 79 3.00 1.05 0.17
C GLN A 79 1.79 1.09 -0.77
N CYS A 80 1.59 0.08 -1.62
CA CYS A 80 0.44 -0.06 -2.51
C CYS A 80 -0.32 -1.37 -2.27
N HIS A 81 0.38 -2.47 -1.94
CA HIS A 81 -0.18 -3.79 -1.64
C HIS A 81 -0.41 -3.93 -0.13
N VAL A 82 -1.33 -3.16 0.39
CA VAL A 82 -1.60 -2.96 1.81
C VAL A 82 -3.10 -2.84 2.05
N GLU A 83 -3.59 -3.37 3.17
CA GLU A 83 -4.96 -3.12 3.61
C GLU A 83 -5.13 -1.66 4.00
N TYR A 84 -6.12 -1.01 3.43
CA TYR A 84 -6.40 0.40 3.69
C TYR A 84 -7.90 0.69 3.69
N TYR A 85 -8.26 1.80 4.31
CA TYR A 85 -9.60 2.38 4.22
C TYR A 85 -9.51 3.89 3.97
N PHE A 86 -10.62 4.47 3.57
CA PHE A 86 -10.72 5.92 3.45
C PHE A 86 -11.29 6.50 4.74
N ASN A 87 -10.47 7.23 5.46
CA ASN A 87 -10.87 7.84 6.72
C ASN A 87 -12.15 8.68 6.54
N PRO A 88 -13.23 8.40 7.25
CA PRO A 88 -14.50 9.10 7.03
C PRO A 88 -14.44 10.61 7.26
N ALA A 89 -13.59 11.07 8.16
CA ALA A 89 -13.48 12.50 8.51
C ALA A 89 -12.55 13.25 7.55
N THR A 90 -11.36 12.73 7.30
CA THR A 90 -10.34 13.41 6.49
C THR A 90 -10.42 13.06 5.01
N LYS A 91 -11.01 11.91 4.68
CA LYS A 91 -11.00 11.25 3.37
C LYS A 91 -9.63 10.70 2.96
N ALA A 92 -8.63 10.83 3.82
CA ALA A 92 -7.29 10.30 3.58
C ALA A 92 -7.29 8.76 3.52
N THR A 93 -6.40 8.23 2.70
CA THR A 93 -6.04 6.81 2.78
C THR A 93 -5.37 6.56 4.12
N SER A 94 -5.86 5.59 4.86
CA SER A 94 -5.40 5.26 6.21
C SER A 94 -5.31 3.75 6.38
N LEU A 95 -4.39 3.29 7.22
CA LEU A 95 -4.22 1.86 7.51
C LEU A 95 -4.90 1.51 8.84
N PRO A 96 -5.48 0.30 8.95
CA PRO A 96 -6.18 -0.14 10.16
C PRO A 96 -5.26 -0.75 11.23
N TYR A 97 -4.03 -0.28 11.33
CA TYR A 97 -3.03 -0.73 12.30
C TYR A 97 -1.96 0.35 12.53
N THR A 98 -1.13 0.17 13.55
CA THR A 98 -0.09 1.13 13.97
C THR A 98 1.28 0.48 14.21
N SER A 99 1.42 -0.80 13.94
CA SER A 99 2.68 -1.56 14.11
C SER A 99 2.58 -2.90 13.37
N LEU A 100 3.71 -3.58 13.19
CA LEU A 100 3.75 -4.95 12.66
C LEU A 100 2.89 -5.91 13.48
N GLU A 101 2.90 -5.78 14.81
CA GLU A 101 2.14 -6.67 15.71
C GLU A 101 0.63 -6.52 15.54
N THR A 102 0.17 -5.33 15.16
CA THR A 102 -1.26 -5.02 14.99
C THR A 102 -1.78 -5.31 13.57
N MET A 103 -0.97 -5.91 12.70
CA MET A 103 -1.38 -6.40 11.38
C MET A 103 -2.15 -7.73 11.43
N ALA A 104 -2.24 -8.38 12.59
CA ALA A 104 -3.04 -9.60 12.72
C ALA A 104 -4.51 -9.34 12.35
N PRO A 105 -5.20 -10.26 11.65
CA PRO A 105 -6.59 -10.06 11.20
C PRO A 105 -7.54 -9.66 12.32
N ASP A 106 -7.40 -10.27 13.50
CA ASP A 106 -8.26 -9.96 14.66
C ASP A 106 -8.00 -8.54 15.19
N ALA A 107 -6.75 -8.07 15.15
CA ALA A 107 -6.40 -6.72 15.55
C ALA A 107 -6.94 -5.67 14.56
N ILE A 108 -6.85 -5.95 13.26
CA ILE A 108 -7.44 -5.13 12.19
C ILE A 108 -8.97 -5.06 12.34
N LEU A 109 -9.61 -6.20 12.59
CA LEU A 109 -11.05 -6.23 12.83
C LEU A 109 -11.45 -5.42 14.07
N SER A 110 -10.66 -5.54 15.15
CA SER A 110 -10.86 -4.73 16.37
C SER A 110 -10.72 -3.24 16.07
N TYR A 111 -9.69 -2.85 15.34
CA TYR A 111 -9.50 -1.46 14.93
C TYR A 111 -10.73 -0.90 14.20
N TYR A 112 -11.29 -1.63 13.24
CA TYR A 112 -12.50 -1.20 12.53
C TYR A 112 -13.73 -1.14 13.42
N ASN A 113 -13.88 -2.05 14.39
CA ASN A 113 -14.97 -2.01 15.36
C ASN A 113 -14.88 -0.80 16.30
N ASP A 114 -13.66 -0.39 16.64
CA ASP A 114 -13.41 0.76 17.53
C ASP A 114 -13.45 2.10 16.75
N THR A 115 -13.30 2.07 15.43
CA THR A 115 -13.43 3.25 14.57
C THR A 115 -14.91 3.60 14.43
N SER A 116 -15.33 4.74 15.00
CA SER A 116 -16.72 5.18 14.96
C SER A 116 -16.98 6.22 13.88
N VAL A 117 -18.08 6.05 13.15
CA VAL A 117 -18.60 7.00 12.18
C VAL A 117 -20.06 7.28 12.53
N GLU A 118 -20.35 8.55 12.87
CA GLU A 118 -21.70 8.97 13.27
C GLU A 118 -22.29 8.11 14.41
N GLY A 119 -21.44 7.69 15.35
CA GLY A 119 -21.82 6.87 16.49
C GLY A 119 -22.05 5.38 16.20
N GLN A 120 -21.70 4.94 14.99
CA GLN A 120 -21.71 3.53 14.60
C GLN A 120 -20.29 3.05 14.29
N PRO A 121 -19.94 1.78 14.52
CA PRO A 121 -18.69 1.22 14.10
C PRO A 121 -18.51 1.36 12.57
N PHE A 122 -17.27 1.56 12.13
CA PHE A 122 -16.94 1.75 10.72
C PHE A 122 -17.44 0.58 9.85
N ALA A 123 -17.94 0.91 8.68
CA ALA A 123 -18.23 -0.02 7.60
C ALA A 123 -18.10 0.68 6.25
N ASP A 124 -17.59 0.00 5.26
CA ASP A 124 -17.60 0.48 3.87
C ASP A 124 -19.01 0.47 3.29
N TYR A 125 -19.79 -0.50 3.72
CA TYR A 125 -21.18 -0.64 3.32
C TYR A 125 -22.01 -1.27 4.45
N THR A 126 -23.19 -0.73 4.67
CA THR A 126 -24.20 -1.35 5.55
C THR A 126 -25.40 -1.73 4.71
N ASN A 127 -25.75 -3.01 4.74
CA ASN A 127 -26.92 -3.51 4.02
C ASN A 127 -28.20 -2.87 4.59
N PRO A 128 -28.97 -2.10 3.80
CA PRO A 128 -30.10 -1.35 4.32
C PRO A 128 -31.29 -2.22 4.74
N ARG A 129 -31.32 -3.49 4.33
CA ARG A 129 -32.42 -4.42 4.67
C ARG A 129 -32.11 -5.24 5.93
N THR A 130 -30.85 -5.60 6.14
CA THR A 130 -30.45 -6.52 7.20
C THR A 130 -29.66 -5.84 8.31
N GLY A 131 -29.14 -4.64 8.09
CA GLY A 131 -28.24 -3.95 8.99
C GLY A 131 -26.83 -4.57 9.05
N VAL A 132 -26.53 -5.59 8.25
CA VAL A 132 -25.21 -6.22 8.23
C VAL A 132 -24.18 -5.25 7.70
N ARG A 133 -23.15 -5.01 8.51
CA ARG A 133 -22.00 -4.19 8.15
C ARG A 133 -20.99 -5.02 7.36
N GLN A 134 -20.40 -4.43 6.35
CA GLN A 134 -19.38 -5.04 5.52
C GLN A 134 -18.14 -4.14 5.46
N ILE A 135 -17.00 -4.72 5.72
CA ILE A 135 -15.69 -4.12 5.54
C ILE A 135 -15.11 -4.72 4.27
N LYS A 136 -14.64 -3.85 3.39
CA LYS A 136 -14.02 -4.24 2.15
C LYS A 136 -12.52 -4.44 2.39
N VAL A 137 -12.08 -5.67 2.35
CA VAL A 137 -10.64 -5.99 2.35
C VAL A 137 -10.06 -5.60 0.99
N GLN A 138 -8.99 -4.79 1.02
CA GLN A 138 -8.40 -4.23 -0.19
C GLN A 138 -7.26 -5.10 -0.72
N HIS A 139 -6.05 -4.89 -0.25
CA HIS A 139 -4.82 -5.52 -0.74
C HIS A 139 -3.96 -6.01 0.46
N PRO A 140 -4.39 -7.05 1.21
CA PRO A 140 -3.76 -7.45 2.46
C PRO A 140 -2.47 -8.26 2.27
N GLU A 141 -1.80 -8.12 1.14
CA GLU A 141 -0.58 -8.87 0.83
C GLU A 141 0.55 -8.52 1.80
N PHE A 142 0.71 -7.23 2.11
CA PHE A 142 1.75 -6.78 3.04
C PHE A 142 1.53 -7.32 4.46
N GLU A 143 0.30 -7.25 4.95
CA GLU A 143 -0.09 -7.77 6.26
C GLU A 143 0.07 -9.29 6.35
N THR A 144 -0.29 -9.99 5.29
CA THR A 144 -0.15 -11.45 5.21
C THR A 144 1.31 -11.86 5.16
N PHE A 145 2.15 -11.08 4.47
CA PHE A 145 3.56 -11.39 4.29
C PHE A 145 4.41 -10.97 5.50
N MET A 146 4.13 -9.80 6.10
CA MET A 146 4.94 -9.22 7.18
C MET A 146 4.32 -9.34 8.57
N GLY A 147 3.01 -9.59 8.66
CA GLY A 147 2.28 -9.62 9.92
C GLY A 147 2.56 -10.84 10.78
N PRO A 148 2.03 -10.86 12.02
CA PRO A 148 2.26 -11.93 12.98
C PRO A 148 1.85 -13.30 12.43
N GLY A 149 2.73 -14.28 12.59
CA GLY A 149 2.52 -15.65 12.12
C GLY A 149 2.93 -15.92 10.67
N SER A 150 3.40 -14.91 9.95
CA SER A 150 3.97 -15.11 8.62
C SER A 150 5.20 -16.02 8.69
N GLN A 151 5.30 -16.94 7.73
CA GLN A 151 6.48 -17.79 7.55
C GLN A 151 7.53 -17.13 6.63
N HIS A 152 7.19 -15.99 6.03
CA HIS A 152 8.04 -15.29 5.06
C HIS A 152 8.76 -14.09 5.67
N ALA A 153 8.21 -13.50 6.72
CA ALA A 153 8.78 -12.33 7.35
C ALA A 153 10.20 -12.58 7.85
N GLY A 154 11.16 -11.80 7.37
CA GLY A 154 12.57 -11.93 7.72
C GLY A 154 13.37 -13.02 6.99
N GLU A 155 12.71 -13.86 6.19
CA GLU A 155 13.34 -14.91 5.38
C GLU A 155 13.38 -14.53 3.88
N TYR A 156 12.34 -13.87 3.40
CA TYR A 156 12.16 -13.50 1.98
C TYR A 156 11.68 -12.08 1.83
N THR A 157 11.92 -11.52 0.65
CA THR A 157 11.31 -10.28 0.19
C THR A 157 10.26 -10.55 -0.89
N CYS A 158 9.36 -9.59 -1.10
CA CYS A 158 8.40 -9.66 -2.22
C CYS A 158 9.14 -9.81 -3.56
N ALA A 159 10.31 -9.19 -3.68
CA ALA A 159 11.13 -9.23 -4.88
C ALA A 159 11.68 -10.63 -5.18
N ASP A 160 11.99 -11.45 -4.16
CA ASP A 160 12.51 -12.80 -4.36
C ASP A 160 11.56 -13.67 -5.19
N CYS A 161 10.26 -13.44 -5.04
CA CYS A 161 9.25 -14.19 -5.78
C CYS A 161 8.70 -13.43 -7.02
N HIS A 162 8.60 -12.11 -6.97
CA HIS A 162 7.94 -11.31 -8.01
C HIS A 162 8.89 -10.57 -8.94
N LYS A 163 10.20 -10.52 -8.64
CA LYS A 163 11.23 -9.96 -9.50
C LYS A 163 12.22 -11.06 -9.88
N GLY A 164 12.21 -11.50 -11.13
CA GLY A 164 13.20 -12.43 -11.62
C GLY A 164 14.52 -11.74 -11.95
N GLN A 165 15.58 -12.53 -12.10
CA GLN A 165 16.81 -12.07 -12.73
C GLN A 165 16.68 -12.14 -14.26
N ALA A 166 17.15 -11.14 -14.95
CA ALA A 166 17.23 -11.06 -16.39
C ALA A 166 18.65 -10.69 -16.83
N VAL A 167 18.97 -10.95 -18.09
CA VAL A 167 20.28 -10.64 -18.69
C VAL A 167 20.05 -9.63 -19.81
N ASN A 168 20.78 -8.52 -19.78
CA ASN A 168 20.72 -7.52 -20.82
C ASN A 168 21.50 -7.94 -22.09
N ALA A 169 21.43 -7.13 -23.14
CA ALA A 169 22.13 -7.38 -24.40
C ALA A 169 23.68 -7.43 -24.28
N GLN A 170 24.22 -6.91 -23.19
CA GLN A 170 25.66 -6.91 -22.86
C GLN A 170 26.05 -8.13 -22.03
N GLY A 171 25.11 -9.01 -21.67
CA GLY A 171 25.34 -10.20 -20.84
C GLY A 171 25.40 -9.89 -19.34
N GLU A 172 24.98 -8.72 -18.90
CA GLU A 172 24.95 -8.33 -17.48
C GLU A 172 23.62 -8.74 -16.86
N THR A 173 23.69 -9.34 -15.67
CA THR A 173 22.52 -9.73 -14.89
C THR A 173 21.94 -8.51 -14.16
N TYR A 174 20.63 -8.35 -14.22
CA TYR A 174 19.89 -7.33 -13.51
C TYR A 174 18.57 -7.85 -12.94
N VAL A 175 18.03 -7.17 -11.94
CA VAL A 175 16.71 -7.50 -11.38
C VAL A 175 15.63 -6.96 -12.31
N SER A 176 14.80 -7.85 -12.84
CA SER A 176 13.71 -7.50 -13.72
C SER A 176 12.58 -6.77 -12.98
N HIS A 177 11.96 -5.80 -13.65
CA HIS A 177 10.75 -5.11 -13.17
C HIS A 177 9.48 -5.61 -13.84
N THR A 178 9.48 -6.84 -14.35
CA THR A 178 8.32 -7.41 -15.04
C THR A 178 7.16 -7.77 -14.14
N TRP A 179 7.40 -7.88 -12.82
CA TRP A 179 6.36 -8.21 -11.81
C TRP A 179 5.56 -9.47 -12.17
N ALA A 180 6.22 -10.43 -12.76
CA ALA A 180 5.59 -11.66 -13.20
C ALA A 180 5.07 -12.48 -12.01
N SER A 181 4.07 -13.31 -12.28
CA SER A 181 3.68 -14.35 -11.32
C SER A 181 4.88 -15.26 -11.01
N PRO A 182 5.13 -15.63 -9.75
CA PRO A 182 6.16 -16.63 -9.42
C PRO A 182 6.03 -17.94 -10.20
N LEU A 183 4.81 -18.29 -10.59
CA LEU A 183 4.54 -19.48 -11.43
C LEU A 183 5.01 -19.32 -12.88
N GLU A 184 5.21 -18.10 -13.34
CA GLU A 184 5.68 -17.78 -14.69
C GLU A 184 7.17 -17.46 -14.71
N SER A 185 7.71 -16.95 -13.60
CA SER A 185 9.13 -16.78 -13.39
C SER A 185 9.68 -18.12 -12.89
N GLN A 186 10.66 -18.73 -13.54
CA GLN A 186 11.33 -19.94 -13.04
C GLN A 186 12.16 -19.68 -11.76
N ALA A 187 11.69 -18.81 -10.89
CA ALA A 187 12.36 -18.41 -9.66
C ALA A 187 12.01 -19.30 -8.45
N LEU A 188 11.16 -20.32 -8.65
CA LEU A 188 10.83 -21.35 -7.66
C LEU A 188 11.45 -22.69 -8.03
#